data_71f812ae2d7307a18075068133fa8ca7
#
_entry.id   71f812ae2d7307a18075068133fa8ca7
#
_cell.length_a   1.000
_cell.length_b   1.000
_cell.length_c   1.000
_cell.angle_alpha   90.00
_cell.angle_beta   90.00
_cell.angle_gamma   90.00
#
_symmetry.space_group_name_H-M   'P 1'
#
loop_
_entity.id
_entity.type
_entity.pdbx_description
1 polymer ?
#
loop_
_entity_poly.entity_id
_entity_poly.type
_entity_poly.pdbx_seq_one_letter_code
_entity_poly.pdbx_strand_id
1 'polypeptide(L)'
;MGAQNKILILDDESQFLELCQELLGTLPAKPEVRTASSGAHAIALLEAEPYSLLLTDLRMPNMDGFQVLAIVRRRFPGLRTVVMTGVCEDEYRTRAYAMGIDMYLEKPKTAQDIKMFVDCIESLLAREESGGFRGVQSKTLTDIVQMESLSQSSVTLKFTNGPFIGKIWLLNGDLMDAEMGELKGEDAFKKIMSWRAGTFEHLPAD
;
A
#
# COMPACT_ATOMS: atom_id res chain seq x y z
N MET A 1 12.87 19.72 -12.47
CA MET A 1 11.98 18.90 -13.31
C MET A 1 11.49 17.80 -12.43
N GLY A 2 10.19 17.78 -12.05
CA GLY A 2 9.63 16.70 -11.26
C GLY A 2 9.76 15.39 -12.02
N ALA A 3 10.12 14.32 -11.34
CA ALA A 3 10.16 12.99 -11.94
C ALA A 3 8.76 12.69 -12.50
N GLN A 4 8.66 12.39 -13.78
CA GLN A 4 7.41 12.06 -14.43
C GLN A 4 6.93 10.73 -13.83
N ASN A 5 5.77 10.73 -13.16
CA ASN A 5 5.21 9.51 -12.61
C ASN A 5 4.93 8.51 -13.73
N LYS A 6 5.59 7.36 -13.67
CA LYS A 6 5.43 6.28 -14.65
C LYS A 6 4.81 5.07 -13.97
N ILE A 7 3.69 4.60 -14.52
CA ILE A 7 2.92 3.46 -14.01
C ILE A 7 3.05 2.29 -14.98
N LEU A 8 3.38 1.12 -14.45
CA LEU A 8 3.29 -0.15 -15.18
C LEU A 8 2.07 -0.93 -14.71
N ILE A 9 1.24 -1.38 -15.65
CA ILE A 9 0.07 -2.22 -15.38
C ILE A 9 0.32 -3.59 -16.01
N LEU A 10 0.20 -4.64 -15.19
CA LEU A 10 0.39 -6.02 -15.59
C LEU A 10 -0.91 -6.81 -15.39
N ASP A 11 -1.49 -7.25 -16.48
CA ASP A 11 -2.72 -8.05 -16.50
C ASP A 11 -2.80 -8.82 -17.82
N ASP A 12 -3.33 -10.02 -17.85
CA ASP A 12 -3.49 -10.78 -19.09
C ASP A 12 -4.80 -10.43 -19.84
N GLU A 13 -5.71 -9.69 -19.21
CA GLU A 13 -6.95 -9.20 -19.80
C GLU A 13 -6.73 -7.87 -20.54
N SER A 14 -6.64 -7.90 -21.88
CA SER A 14 -6.39 -6.69 -22.68
C SER A 14 -7.43 -5.59 -22.47
N GLN A 15 -8.71 -5.96 -22.33
CA GLN A 15 -9.79 -4.99 -22.07
C GLN A 15 -9.59 -4.24 -20.75
N PHE A 16 -9.11 -4.95 -19.73
CA PHE A 16 -8.82 -4.33 -18.43
C PHE A 16 -7.59 -3.40 -18.51
N LEU A 17 -6.55 -3.78 -19.26
CA LEU A 17 -5.40 -2.91 -19.51
C LEU A 17 -5.82 -1.61 -20.21
N GLU A 18 -6.66 -1.68 -21.24
CA GLU A 18 -7.18 -0.51 -21.96
C GLU A 18 -8.00 0.41 -21.03
N LEU A 19 -8.89 -0.17 -20.22
CA LEU A 19 -9.69 0.58 -19.24
C LEU A 19 -8.78 1.32 -18.23
N CYS A 20 -7.82 0.62 -17.65
CA CYS A 20 -6.89 1.23 -16.69
C CYS A 20 -6.03 2.32 -17.34
N GLN A 21 -5.58 2.13 -18.57
CA GLN A 21 -4.79 3.12 -19.30
C GLN A 21 -5.61 4.39 -19.54
N GLU A 22 -6.88 4.26 -19.94
CA GLU A 22 -7.79 5.38 -20.11
C GLU A 22 -8.03 6.12 -18.77
N LEU A 23 -8.42 5.39 -17.72
CA LEU A 23 -8.72 5.96 -16.41
C LEU A 23 -7.51 6.70 -15.80
N LEU A 24 -6.35 6.05 -15.77
CA LEU A 24 -5.15 6.64 -15.16
C LEU A 24 -4.53 7.75 -16.00
N GLY A 25 -4.75 7.74 -17.32
CA GLY A 25 -4.37 8.85 -18.21
C GLY A 25 -5.11 10.16 -17.94
N THR A 26 -6.27 10.10 -17.28
CA THR A 26 -7.06 11.30 -16.90
C THR A 26 -6.61 11.93 -15.58
N LEU A 27 -5.74 11.27 -14.82
CA LEU A 27 -5.27 11.79 -13.54
C LEU A 27 -4.61 13.16 -13.67
N PRO A 28 -4.79 14.09 -12.70
CA PRO A 28 -4.17 15.41 -12.71
C PRO A 28 -2.65 15.37 -12.85
N ALA A 29 -2.01 14.35 -12.26
CA ALA A 29 -0.57 14.13 -12.34
C ALA A 29 -0.08 13.71 -13.73
N LYS A 30 -1.00 13.40 -14.68
CA LYS A 30 -0.71 12.93 -16.04
C LYS A 30 0.42 11.89 -16.10
N PRO A 31 0.30 10.76 -15.39
CA PRO A 31 1.34 9.75 -15.39
C PRO A 31 1.51 9.14 -16.79
N GLU A 32 2.73 8.73 -17.11
CA GLU A 32 2.94 7.85 -18.27
C GLU A 32 2.50 6.43 -17.89
N VAL A 33 1.53 5.87 -18.59
CA VAL A 33 1.00 4.53 -18.33
C VAL A 33 1.51 3.56 -19.39
N ARG A 34 2.19 2.52 -18.93
CA ARG A 34 2.63 1.38 -19.76
C ARG A 34 1.90 0.12 -19.33
N THR A 35 1.68 -0.77 -20.27
CA THR A 35 0.97 -2.02 -20.04
C THR A 35 1.81 -3.22 -20.44
N ALA A 36 1.64 -4.32 -19.72
CA ALA A 36 2.22 -5.62 -20.03
C ALA A 36 1.15 -6.70 -19.87
N SER A 37 1.08 -7.62 -20.81
CA SER A 37 0.14 -8.76 -20.78
C SER A 37 0.77 -10.05 -20.25
N SER A 38 2.02 -9.99 -19.76
CA SER A 38 2.71 -11.15 -19.16
C SER A 38 3.76 -10.70 -18.15
N GLY A 39 4.03 -11.53 -17.15
CA GLY A 39 5.04 -11.26 -16.13
C GLY A 39 6.44 -11.07 -16.71
N ALA A 40 6.82 -11.87 -17.73
CA ALA A 40 8.12 -11.73 -18.39
C ALA A 40 8.27 -10.37 -19.09
N HIS A 41 7.21 -9.90 -19.75
CA HIS A 41 7.21 -8.59 -20.39
C HIS A 41 7.27 -7.47 -19.35
N ALA A 42 6.53 -7.57 -18.26
CA ALA A 42 6.58 -6.58 -17.18
C ALA A 42 7.98 -6.48 -16.57
N ILE A 43 8.64 -7.60 -16.30
CA ILE A 43 10.02 -7.60 -15.77
C ILE A 43 10.98 -6.93 -16.77
N ALA A 44 10.88 -7.23 -18.06
CA ALA A 44 11.73 -6.60 -19.08
C ALA A 44 11.53 -5.07 -19.12
N LEU A 45 10.29 -4.57 -18.98
CA LEU A 45 10.02 -3.14 -18.91
C LEU A 45 10.61 -2.50 -17.63
N LEU A 46 10.48 -3.16 -16.48
CA LEU A 46 11.06 -2.69 -15.22
C LEU A 46 12.60 -2.65 -15.25
N GLU A 47 13.23 -3.52 -16.02
CA GLU A 47 14.68 -3.52 -16.23
C GLU A 47 15.16 -2.40 -17.17
N ALA A 48 14.30 -2.02 -18.13
CA ALA A 48 14.65 -1.04 -19.15
C ALA A 48 14.57 0.40 -18.64
N GLU A 49 13.64 0.69 -17.73
CA GLU A 49 13.39 2.05 -17.27
C GLU A 49 12.74 2.08 -15.87
N PRO A 50 12.90 3.20 -15.12
CA PRO A 50 12.32 3.31 -13.78
C PRO A 50 10.79 3.58 -13.83
N TYR A 51 10.07 2.94 -12.91
CA TYR A 51 8.64 3.15 -12.68
C TYR A 51 8.40 3.60 -11.24
N SER A 52 7.35 4.40 -11.04
CA SER A 52 6.92 4.88 -9.72
C SER A 52 5.93 3.91 -9.06
N LEU A 53 5.19 3.15 -9.88
CA LEU A 53 4.14 2.27 -9.43
C LEU A 53 3.99 1.07 -10.37
N LEU A 54 3.83 -0.12 -9.80
CA LEU A 54 3.41 -1.34 -10.49
C LEU A 54 2.00 -1.70 -10.00
N LEU A 55 1.06 -1.87 -10.92
CA LEU A 55 -0.22 -2.53 -10.69
C LEU A 55 -0.12 -3.93 -11.30
N THR A 56 -0.45 -4.97 -10.56
CA THR A 56 -0.36 -6.36 -11.06
C THR A 56 -1.56 -7.19 -10.68
N ASP A 57 -2.08 -7.98 -11.61
CA ASP A 57 -2.97 -9.09 -11.26
C ASP A 57 -2.16 -10.22 -10.63
N LEU A 58 -2.84 -11.05 -9.84
CA LEU A 58 -2.27 -12.27 -9.25
C LEU A 58 -2.48 -13.48 -10.14
N ARG A 59 -3.60 -13.54 -10.85
CA ARG A 59 -4.00 -14.71 -11.62
C ARG A 59 -3.74 -14.51 -13.11
N MET A 60 -2.55 -14.86 -13.53
CA MET A 60 -2.16 -14.80 -14.93
C MET A 60 -1.56 -16.13 -15.38
N PRO A 61 -1.66 -16.50 -16.67
CA PRO A 61 -1.03 -17.69 -17.21
C PRO A 61 0.50 -17.59 -17.20
N ASN A 62 1.16 -18.74 -17.12
CA ASN A 62 2.62 -18.94 -17.16
C ASN A 62 3.36 -18.41 -15.93
N MET A 63 3.36 -17.11 -15.70
CA MET A 63 3.99 -16.46 -14.54
C MET A 63 2.90 -15.72 -13.76
N ASP A 64 2.55 -16.23 -12.58
CA ASP A 64 1.56 -15.61 -11.71
C ASP A 64 2.10 -14.32 -11.05
N GLY A 65 1.19 -13.48 -10.55
CA GLY A 65 1.56 -12.22 -9.93
C GLY A 65 2.44 -12.38 -8.69
N PHE A 66 2.34 -13.48 -7.94
CA PHE A 66 3.22 -13.73 -6.80
C PHE A 66 4.68 -13.96 -7.23
N GLN A 67 4.90 -14.65 -8.35
CA GLN A 67 6.24 -14.82 -8.91
C GLN A 67 6.83 -13.48 -9.36
N VAL A 68 6.01 -12.64 -10.00
CA VAL A 68 6.40 -11.27 -10.37
C VAL A 68 6.75 -10.45 -9.12
N LEU A 69 5.90 -10.48 -8.09
CA LEU A 69 6.13 -9.78 -6.82
C LEU A 69 7.44 -10.20 -6.16
N ALA A 70 7.76 -11.49 -6.15
CA ALA A 70 9.01 -12.00 -5.57
C ALA A 70 10.24 -11.43 -6.29
N ILE A 71 10.20 -11.34 -7.63
CA ILE A 71 11.27 -10.73 -8.42
C ILE A 71 11.36 -9.23 -8.15
N VAL A 72 10.21 -8.54 -8.16
CA VAL A 72 10.12 -7.09 -7.94
C VAL A 72 10.69 -6.71 -6.58
N ARG A 73 10.32 -7.40 -5.51
CA ARG A 73 10.83 -7.11 -4.16
C ARG A 73 12.34 -7.28 -4.04
N ARG A 74 12.91 -8.26 -4.74
CA ARG A 74 14.35 -8.51 -4.72
C ARG A 74 15.13 -7.51 -5.57
N ARG A 75 14.61 -7.13 -6.74
CA ARG A 75 15.34 -6.33 -7.74
C ARG A 75 15.00 -4.84 -7.71
N PHE A 76 13.76 -4.51 -7.34
CA PHE A 76 13.21 -3.15 -7.31
C PHE A 76 12.56 -2.83 -5.97
N PRO A 77 13.30 -2.87 -4.85
CA PRO A 77 12.73 -2.78 -3.49
C PRO A 77 12.00 -1.45 -3.21
N GLY A 78 12.33 -0.38 -3.94
CA GLY A 78 11.68 0.93 -3.85
C GLY A 78 10.41 1.07 -4.69
N LEU A 79 10.11 0.13 -5.59
CA LEU A 79 8.95 0.22 -6.45
C LEU A 79 7.65 0.00 -5.64
N ARG A 80 6.76 0.97 -5.68
CA ARG A 80 5.42 0.83 -5.10
C ARG A 80 4.64 -0.22 -5.88
N THR A 81 3.90 -1.05 -5.16
CA THR A 81 3.22 -2.17 -5.79
C THR A 81 1.79 -2.29 -5.28
N VAL A 82 0.85 -2.28 -6.20
CA VAL A 82 -0.57 -2.53 -5.95
C VAL A 82 -0.95 -3.84 -6.61
N VAL A 83 -1.59 -4.71 -5.85
CA VAL A 83 -2.23 -5.90 -6.39
C VAL A 83 -3.67 -5.57 -6.73
N MET A 84 -4.10 -5.94 -7.94
CA MET A 84 -5.49 -5.93 -8.35
C MET A 84 -5.92 -7.33 -8.76
N THR A 85 -7.05 -7.79 -8.29
CA THR A 85 -7.54 -9.13 -8.62
C THR A 85 -9.05 -9.16 -8.76
N GLY A 86 -9.55 -10.03 -9.63
CA GLY A 86 -11.00 -10.27 -9.81
C GLY A 86 -11.62 -11.09 -8.68
N VAL A 87 -10.81 -11.76 -7.86
CA VAL A 87 -11.26 -12.63 -6.77
C VAL A 87 -10.55 -12.24 -5.48
N CYS A 88 -11.34 -11.79 -4.52
CA CYS A 88 -10.84 -11.38 -3.21
C CYS A 88 -10.86 -12.57 -2.26
N GLU A 89 -9.72 -13.24 -2.10
CA GLU A 89 -9.52 -14.30 -1.12
C GLU A 89 -8.58 -13.80 -0.02
N ASP A 90 -8.97 -13.98 1.24
CA ASP A 90 -8.19 -13.48 2.39
C ASP A 90 -6.79 -14.10 2.48
N GLU A 91 -6.63 -15.34 2.01
CA GLU A 91 -5.34 -16.02 1.95
C GLU A 91 -4.38 -15.30 0.96
N TYR A 92 -4.85 -14.96 -0.23
CA TYR A 92 -4.07 -14.22 -1.22
C TYR A 92 -3.73 -12.81 -0.74
N ARG A 93 -4.69 -12.14 -0.10
CA ARG A 93 -4.47 -10.81 0.49
C ARG A 93 -3.36 -10.87 1.55
N THR A 94 -3.45 -11.80 2.49
CA THR A 94 -2.47 -11.97 3.56
C THR A 94 -1.08 -12.27 2.99
N ARG A 95 -1.00 -13.17 2.02
CA ARG A 95 0.26 -13.52 1.35
C ARG A 95 0.85 -12.34 0.59
N ALA A 96 0.04 -11.57 -0.13
CA ALA A 96 0.48 -10.40 -0.88
C ALA A 96 1.06 -9.32 0.05
N TYR A 97 0.39 -9.01 1.17
CA TYR A 97 0.93 -8.08 2.17
C TYR A 97 2.21 -8.59 2.82
N ALA A 98 2.33 -9.89 3.09
CA ALA A 98 3.57 -10.50 3.58
C ALA A 98 4.74 -10.34 2.59
N MET A 99 4.46 -10.19 1.30
CA MET A 99 5.44 -9.88 0.27
C MET A 99 5.74 -8.38 0.13
N GLY A 100 5.06 -7.53 0.90
CA GLY A 100 5.34 -6.10 1.00
C GLY A 100 4.69 -5.24 -0.05
N ILE A 101 3.53 -5.60 -0.54
CA ILE A 101 2.75 -4.71 -1.39
C ILE A 101 2.28 -3.48 -0.60
N ASP A 102 2.07 -2.38 -1.31
CA ASP A 102 1.54 -1.15 -0.70
C ASP A 102 0.01 -1.19 -0.56
N MET A 103 -0.68 -1.89 -1.47
CA MET A 103 -2.15 -1.96 -1.47
C MET A 103 -2.66 -3.23 -2.19
N TYR A 104 -3.81 -3.73 -1.73
CA TYR A 104 -4.56 -4.82 -2.35
C TYR A 104 -5.97 -4.34 -2.69
N LEU A 105 -6.35 -4.41 -3.96
CA LEU A 105 -7.64 -3.93 -4.47
C LEU A 105 -8.35 -5.05 -5.25
N GLU A 106 -9.68 -5.01 -5.26
CA GLU A 106 -10.46 -5.74 -6.26
C GLU A 106 -10.49 -4.97 -7.57
N LYS A 107 -10.52 -5.71 -8.70
CA LYS A 107 -10.77 -5.11 -10.00
C LYS A 107 -12.14 -4.40 -9.98
N PRO A 108 -12.21 -3.12 -10.37
CA PRO A 108 -13.45 -2.34 -10.29
C PRO A 108 -14.53 -2.93 -11.19
N LYS A 109 -15.74 -3.04 -10.65
CA LYS A 109 -16.93 -3.58 -11.35
C LYS A 109 -18.04 -2.54 -11.50
N THR A 110 -18.04 -1.52 -10.66
CA THR A 110 -19.05 -0.46 -10.64
C THR A 110 -18.40 0.91 -10.82
N ALA A 111 -19.19 1.92 -11.17
CA ALA A 111 -18.71 3.30 -11.26
C ALA A 111 -18.11 3.80 -9.91
N GLN A 112 -18.65 3.32 -8.78
CA GLN A 112 -18.15 3.67 -7.47
C GLN A 112 -16.76 3.02 -7.21
N ASP A 113 -16.58 1.75 -7.62
CA ASP A 113 -15.30 1.06 -7.51
C ASP A 113 -14.23 1.74 -8.37
N ILE A 114 -14.61 2.17 -9.60
CA ILE A 114 -13.72 2.93 -10.50
C ILE A 114 -13.25 4.21 -9.82
N LYS A 115 -14.18 4.98 -9.24
CA LYS A 115 -13.80 6.20 -8.51
C LYS A 115 -12.85 5.90 -7.37
N MET A 116 -13.17 4.92 -6.53
CA MET A 116 -12.31 4.52 -5.41
C MET A 116 -10.92 4.06 -5.88
N PHE A 117 -10.86 3.29 -6.97
CA PHE A 117 -9.61 2.87 -7.59
C PHE A 117 -8.75 4.08 -8.01
N VAL A 118 -9.34 5.02 -8.75
CA VAL A 118 -8.65 6.24 -9.21
C VAL A 118 -8.14 7.07 -8.03
N ASP A 119 -9.00 7.32 -7.02
CA ASP A 119 -8.64 8.08 -5.82
C ASP A 119 -7.48 7.40 -5.04
N CYS A 120 -7.49 6.08 -4.94
CA CYS A 120 -6.42 5.31 -4.30
C CYS A 120 -5.08 5.45 -5.05
N ILE A 121 -5.08 5.31 -6.37
CA ILE A 121 -3.86 5.42 -7.18
C ILE A 121 -3.34 6.86 -7.15
N GLU A 122 -4.20 7.86 -7.24
CA GLU A 122 -3.81 9.27 -7.12
C GLU A 122 -3.13 9.55 -5.77
N SER A 123 -3.70 9.06 -4.67
CA SER A 123 -3.12 9.18 -3.33
C SER A 123 -1.75 8.52 -3.23
N LEU A 124 -1.56 7.36 -3.86
CA LEU A 124 -0.26 6.68 -3.88
C LEU A 124 0.79 7.45 -4.69
N LEU A 125 0.39 8.06 -5.80
CA LEU A 125 1.30 8.87 -6.62
C LEU A 125 1.66 10.20 -5.95
N ALA A 126 0.73 10.81 -5.22
CA ALA A 126 0.93 12.07 -4.52
C ALA A 126 1.85 11.96 -3.29
N ARG A 127 2.05 10.75 -2.74
CA ARG A 127 3.00 10.53 -1.66
C ARG A 127 4.41 10.77 -2.18
N GLU A 128 5.01 11.89 -1.84
CA GLU A 128 6.43 12.15 -2.08
C GLU A 128 7.28 11.04 -1.46
N GLU A 129 8.39 10.72 -2.13
CA GLU A 129 9.42 9.84 -1.55
C GLU A 129 10.02 10.56 -0.32
N SER A 130 9.37 10.44 0.82
CA SER A 130 10.06 10.71 2.07
C SER A 130 11.16 9.65 2.18
N GLY A 131 12.40 10.06 2.02
CA GLY A 131 13.57 9.20 2.06
C GLY A 131 13.55 8.34 3.33
N GLY A 132 13.43 7.02 3.16
CA GLY A 132 13.40 6.06 4.24
C GLY A 132 13.62 4.65 3.68
N PHE A 133 14.20 3.78 4.51
CA PHE A 133 14.34 2.37 4.16
C PHE A 133 12.97 1.69 4.18
N ARG A 134 12.53 1.13 3.06
CA ARG A 134 11.36 0.26 2.99
C ARG A 134 11.78 -1.17 3.32
N GLY A 135 11.37 -1.64 4.48
CA GLY A 135 11.45 -3.05 4.86
C GLY A 135 10.07 -3.57 5.16
N VAL A 136 9.69 -4.72 4.59
CA VAL A 136 8.51 -5.45 5.03
C VAL A 136 8.90 -6.23 6.27
N GLN A 137 8.70 -5.61 7.41
CA GLN A 137 8.60 -6.33 8.66
C GLN A 137 7.13 -6.32 9.07
N SER A 138 6.54 -7.48 9.28
CA SER A 138 5.31 -7.59 10.06
C SER A 138 5.66 -7.17 11.49
N LYS A 139 5.44 -5.89 11.77
CA LYS A 139 5.63 -5.35 13.12
C LYS A 139 4.33 -5.55 13.88
N THR A 140 4.46 -6.05 15.09
CA THR A 140 3.32 -6.01 16.01
C THR A 140 3.08 -4.56 16.46
N LEU A 141 1.87 -4.26 16.95
CA LEU A 141 1.58 -2.95 17.54
C LEU A 141 2.57 -2.60 18.66
N THR A 142 2.99 -3.61 19.43
CA THR A 142 4.01 -3.47 20.47
C THR A 142 5.35 -3.01 19.90
N ASP A 143 5.80 -3.60 18.79
CA ASP A 143 7.06 -3.20 18.16
C ASP A 143 7.01 -1.76 17.65
N ILE A 144 5.86 -1.33 17.09
CA ILE A 144 5.68 0.04 16.59
C ILE A 144 5.76 1.04 17.76
N VAL A 145 4.98 0.81 18.81
CA VAL A 145 4.95 1.71 19.98
C VAL A 145 6.30 1.75 20.69
N GLN A 146 6.96 0.59 20.85
CA GLN A 146 8.30 0.53 21.45
C GLN A 146 9.35 1.27 20.62
N MET A 147 9.31 1.15 19.30
CA MET A 147 10.24 1.84 18.42
C MET A 147 10.10 3.37 18.54
N GLU A 148 8.88 3.89 18.56
CA GLU A 148 8.63 5.32 18.74
C GLU A 148 9.03 5.79 20.15
N SER A 149 8.80 4.95 21.16
CA SER A 149 9.22 5.23 22.54
C SER A 149 10.76 5.29 22.66
N LEU A 150 11.48 4.33 22.08
CA LEU A 150 12.93 4.31 22.08
C LEU A 150 13.55 5.46 21.28
N SER A 151 12.89 5.87 20.21
CA SER A 151 13.31 7.01 19.37
C SER A 151 13.00 8.37 20.02
N GLN A 152 12.37 8.39 21.20
CA GLN A 152 11.88 9.59 21.87
C GLN A 152 11.02 10.48 20.96
N SER A 153 10.21 9.84 20.12
CA SER A 153 9.36 10.54 19.15
C SER A 153 8.21 11.25 19.84
N SER A 154 7.85 12.42 19.29
CA SER A 154 6.59 13.13 19.60
C SER A 154 5.66 12.97 18.39
N VAL A 155 4.69 12.06 18.49
CA VAL A 155 3.88 11.63 17.36
C VAL A 155 2.51 11.11 17.81
N THR A 156 1.51 11.27 16.97
CA THR A 156 0.22 10.58 17.13
C THR A 156 0.20 9.37 16.19
N LEU A 157 0.11 8.18 16.77
CA LEU A 157 -0.06 6.93 16.02
C LEU A 157 -1.54 6.66 15.83
N LYS A 158 -2.01 6.65 14.60
CA LYS A 158 -3.36 6.24 14.24
C LYS A 158 -3.35 4.81 13.73
N PHE A 159 -4.11 3.93 14.35
CA PHE A 159 -4.29 2.54 13.96
C PHE A 159 -5.70 2.31 13.42
N THR A 160 -5.83 1.49 12.37
CA THR A 160 -7.12 1.13 11.78
C THR A 160 -7.22 -0.39 11.69
N ASN A 161 -8.30 -0.94 12.24
CA ASN A 161 -8.63 -2.36 12.17
C ASN A 161 -10.09 -2.53 11.74
N GLY A 162 -10.31 -2.77 10.44
CA GLY A 162 -11.65 -2.80 9.87
C GLY A 162 -12.39 -1.48 10.10
N PRO A 163 -13.56 -1.48 10.75
CA PRO A 163 -14.32 -0.26 11.04
C PRO A 163 -13.79 0.53 12.25
N PHE A 164 -12.83 -0.03 12.99
CA PHE A 164 -12.33 0.57 14.22
C PHE A 164 -11.10 1.44 13.98
N ILE A 165 -11.08 2.61 14.58
CA ILE A 165 -9.95 3.55 14.56
C ILE A 165 -9.52 3.77 16.02
N GLY A 166 -8.22 3.59 16.26
CA GLY A 166 -7.59 3.90 17.53
C GLY A 166 -6.45 4.90 17.34
N LYS A 167 -6.23 5.76 18.31
CA LYS A 167 -5.11 6.70 18.33
C LYS A 167 -4.32 6.56 19.62
N ILE A 168 -3.02 6.71 19.51
CA ILE A 168 -2.08 6.72 20.64
C ILE A 168 -1.21 7.96 20.49
N TRP A 169 -1.14 8.78 21.52
CA TRP A 169 -0.29 9.99 21.58
C TRP A 169 0.99 9.70 22.34
N LEU A 170 2.11 9.96 21.69
CA LEU A 170 3.44 9.88 22.30
C LEU A 170 4.07 11.28 22.32
N LEU A 171 4.70 11.63 23.43
CA LEU A 171 5.49 12.85 23.60
C LEU A 171 6.85 12.49 24.17
N ASN A 172 7.93 12.80 23.44
CA ASN A 172 9.30 12.42 23.81
C ASN A 172 9.46 10.92 24.13
N GLY A 173 8.69 10.07 23.44
CA GLY A 173 8.67 8.63 23.64
C GLY A 173 7.75 8.13 24.75
N ASP A 174 7.18 9.00 25.57
CA ASP A 174 6.26 8.63 26.64
C ASP A 174 4.82 8.59 26.12
N LEU A 175 4.07 7.58 26.60
CA LEU A 175 2.65 7.45 26.31
C LEU A 175 1.86 8.53 27.08
N MET A 176 1.22 9.42 26.35
CA MET A 176 0.42 10.51 26.92
C MET A 176 -1.05 10.15 27.06
N ASP A 177 -1.62 9.60 25.98
CA ASP A 177 -3.04 9.24 25.96
C ASP A 177 -3.32 8.22 24.84
N ALA A 178 -4.51 7.62 24.88
CA ALA A 178 -5.04 6.79 23.80
C ALA A 178 -6.56 6.96 23.69
N GLU A 179 -7.12 6.86 22.50
CA GLU A 179 -8.57 6.85 22.30
C GLU A 179 -8.98 5.82 21.24
N MET A 180 -10.18 5.23 21.44
CA MET A 180 -10.84 4.36 20.48
C MET A 180 -12.37 4.44 20.68
N GLY A 181 -13.05 5.15 19.79
CA GLY A 181 -14.48 5.40 19.94
C GLY A 181 -14.77 6.15 21.25
N GLU A 182 -15.52 5.53 22.16
CA GLU A 182 -15.83 6.10 23.49
C GLU A 182 -14.76 5.79 24.55
N LEU A 183 -13.85 4.84 24.28
CA LEU A 183 -12.77 4.48 25.20
C LEU A 183 -11.66 5.52 25.15
N LYS A 184 -11.05 5.81 26.31
CA LYS A 184 -9.91 6.73 26.47
C LYS A 184 -8.88 6.16 27.46
N GLY A 185 -7.66 6.72 27.38
CA GLY A 185 -6.59 6.39 28.29
C GLY A 185 -6.18 4.91 28.24
N GLU A 186 -5.97 4.33 29.42
CA GLU A 186 -5.46 2.97 29.56
C GLU A 186 -6.37 1.88 28.94
N ASP A 187 -7.69 2.05 29.02
CA ASP A 187 -8.64 1.09 28.45
C ASP A 187 -8.61 1.12 26.92
N ALA A 188 -8.53 2.30 26.30
CA ALA A 188 -8.36 2.45 24.88
C ALA A 188 -7.02 1.85 24.43
N PHE A 189 -5.94 2.15 25.14
CA PHE A 189 -4.61 1.61 24.86
C PHE A 189 -4.61 0.08 24.89
N LYS A 190 -5.10 -0.55 25.96
CA LYS A 190 -5.20 -2.02 26.05
C LYS A 190 -6.01 -2.61 24.91
N LYS A 191 -7.11 -1.96 24.54
CA LYS A 191 -7.97 -2.42 23.44
C LYS A 191 -7.27 -2.35 22.10
N ILE A 192 -6.60 -1.24 21.79
CA ILE A 192 -5.80 -1.07 20.57
C ILE A 192 -4.69 -2.13 20.52
N MET A 193 -3.94 -2.28 21.62
CA MET A 193 -2.82 -3.23 21.71
C MET A 193 -3.25 -4.71 21.58
N SER A 194 -4.53 -5.00 21.75
CA SER A 194 -5.07 -6.35 21.53
C SER A 194 -5.31 -6.70 20.06
N TRP A 195 -5.20 -5.73 19.15
CA TRP A 195 -5.39 -5.97 17.72
C TRP A 195 -4.21 -6.75 17.13
N ARG A 196 -4.50 -7.74 16.30
CA ARG A 196 -3.51 -8.61 15.67
C ARG A 196 -3.23 -8.27 14.20
N ALA A 197 -4.07 -7.41 13.61
CA ALA A 197 -3.95 -6.98 12.21
C ALA A 197 -4.52 -5.56 12.07
N GLY A 198 -4.09 -4.85 11.02
CA GLY A 198 -4.54 -3.50 10.73
C GLY A 198 -3.48 -2.70 9.99
N THR A 199 -3.75 -1.43 9.80
CA THR A 199 -2.80 -0.46 9.26
C THR A 199 -2.50 0.61 10.30
N PHE A 200 -1.37 1.29 10.17
CA PHE A 200 -1.05 2.43 11.03
C PHE A 200 -0.51 3.60 10.20
N GLU A 201 -0.71 4.79 10.73
CA GLU A 201 -0.26 6.05 10.15
C GLU A 201 0.39 6.90 11.25
N HIS A 202 1.46 7.61 10.88
CA HIS A 202 2.03 8.66 11.72
C HIS A 202 1.31 9.97 11.42
N LEU A 203 0.74 10.59 12.44
CA LEU A 203 0.21 11.94 12.36
C LEU A 203 1.15 12.89 13.12
N PRO A 204 1.27 14.17 12.71
CA PRO A 204 1.99 15.16 13.50
C PRO A 204 1.47 15.18 14.95
N ALA A 205 2.35 15.42 15.91
CA ALA A 205 1.92 15.71 17.28
C ALA A 205 1.19 17.07 17.28
N ASP A 206 -0.06 17.07 17.72
CA ASP A 206 -0.84 18.28 17.95
C ASP A 206 -0.43 18.95 19.26
#